data_83b1aecceed42ac0153d1ffbfa736dc5
#
_entry.id   83b1aecceed42ac0153d1ffbfa736dc5
#
_cell.length_a   1.000
_cell.length_b   1.000
_cell.length_c   1.000
_cell.angle_alpha   90.00
_cell.angle_beta   90.00
_cell.angle_gamma   90.00
#
_symmetry.space_group_name_H-M   'P 1'
#
loop_
_entity.id
_entity.type
_entity.pdbx_description
1 polymer ?
#
loop_
_entity_poly.entity_id
_entity_poly.type
_entity_poly.pdbx_seq_one_letter_code
_entity_poly.pdbx_strand_id
1 'polypeptide(L)'
;MRAYNDLIVALKQCGALAVCDGFYVIGADEQAFTRNLVGDIYNLTAVNAPTYAADNYVAGNGTTSYYDTGANPTTMVSPKFVQDSAHLGIWSLTNNNNAGALSYDAGNANTFIARTAATSGGVTFRVNRTGSALATLPGYPGHIVVSRSASDLFKIWGNGTDIGGATTASTGVSNQTLRISDASGSLHGVNQIRAMHFGSHMTLAQAAAVNAALRAYASAIGAP
;
A
#
# COMPACT_ATOMS: atom_id res chain seq x y z
N MET A 1 11.04 -6.25 -20.44
CA MET A 1 9.64 -6.34 -20.93
C MET A 1 8.91 -7.63 -20.50
N ARG A 2 9.55 -8.82 -20.59
CA ARG A 2 8.88 -10.10 -20.24
C ARG A 2 8.41 -10.14 -18.78
N ALA A 3 9.28 -9.85 -17.83
CA ALA A 3 8.94 -9.88 -16.38
C ALA A 3 7.71 -9.02 -16.03
N TYR A 4 7.63 -7.82 -16.60
CA TYR A 4 6.50 -6.92 -16.37
C TYR A 4 5.18 -7.48 -16.95
N ASN A 5 5.25 -8.05 -18.16
CA ASN A 5 4.07 -8.68 -18.76
C ASN A 5 3.61 -9.89 -17.93
N ASP A 6 4.53 -10.72 -17.47
CA ASP A 6 4.23 -11.90 -16.65
C ASP A 6 3.58 -11.48 -15.31
N LEU A 7 4.04 -10.38 -14.71
CA LEU A 7 3.38 -9.77 -13.53
C LEU A 7 1.93 -9.37 -13.83
N ILE A 8 1.70 -8.61 -14.93
CA ILE A 8 0.35 -8.17 -15.30
C ILE A 8 -0.58 -9.35 -15.53
N VAL A 9 -0.10 -10.39 -16.21
CA VAL A 9 -0.87 -11.63 -16.46
C VAL A 9 -1.24 -12.30 -15.14
N ALA A 10 -0.28 -12.49 -14.22
CA ALA A 10 -0.53 -13.09 -12.91
C ALA A 10 -1.53 -12.30 -12.08
N LEU A 11 -1.41 -10.94 -12.05
CA LEU A 11 -2.35 -10.07 -11.33
C LEU A 11 -3.76 -10.09 -11.91
N LYS A 12 -3.90 -10.24 -13.24
CA LYS A 12 -5.20 -10.42 -13.88
C LYS A 12 -5.80 -11.79 -13.56
N GLN A 13 -5.02 -12.85 -13.65
CA GLN A 13 -5.46 -14.22 -13.40
C GLN A 13 -5.96 -14.44 -11.96
N CYS A 14 -5.32 -13.83 -10.96
CA CYS A 14 -5.78 -13.91 -9.58
C CYS A 14 -6.91 -12.92 -9.24
N GLY A 15 -7.36 -12.09 -10.20
CA GLY A 15 -8.41 -11.10 -10.01
C GLY A 15 -8.00 -9.88 -9.19
N ALA A 16 -6.72 -9.69 -8.88
CA ALA A 16 -6.24 -8.57 -8.06
C ALA A 16 -6.50 -7.22 -8.74
N LEU A 17 -6.20 -7.08 -10.04
CA LEU A 17 -6.46 -5.83 -10.77
C LEU A 17 -7.95 -5.50 -10.86
N ALA A 18 -8.83 -6.51 -10.82
CA ALA A 18 -10.28 -6.29 -10.85
C ALA A 18 -10.81 -5.63 -9.57
N VAL A 19 -10.15 -5.83 -8.44
CA VAL A 19 -10.54 -5.23 -7.14
C VAL A 19 -9.73 -3.97 -6.79
N CYS A 20 -8.69 -3.62 -7.56
CA CYS A 20 -7.87 -2.43 -7.34
C CYS A 20 -8.41 -1.20 -8.07
N ASP A 21 -8.28 -0.01 -7.44
CA ASP A 21 -8.34 1.31 -8.06
C ASP A 21 -6.95 1.80 -8.45
N GLY A 22 -5.93 1.43 -7.68
CA GLY A 22 -4.53 1.71 -7.95
C GLY A 22 -3.63 0.53 -7.65
N PHE A 23 -2.61 0.33 -8.52
CA PHE A 23 -1.55 -0.65 -8.34
C PHE A 23 -0.26 -0.11 -8.97
N TYR A 24 0.77 0.05 -8.15
CA TYR A 24 2.07 0.59 -8.54
C TYR A 24 3.18 -0.38 -8.15
N VAL A 25 4.17 -0.53 -9.01
CA VAL A 25 5.32 -1.42 -8.78
C VAL A 25 6.59 -0.79 -9.37
N ILE A 26 7.71 -0.95 -8.67
CA ILE A 26 9.01 -0.48 -9.17
C ILE A 26 9.32 -1.08 -10.54
N GLY A 27 10.13 -0.37 -11.32
CA GLY A 27 10.58 -0.78 -12.64
C GLY A 27 11.94 -0.17 -12.99
N ALA A 28 12.31 -0.24 -14.25
CA ALA A 28 13.60 0.26 -14.75
C ALA A 28 13.74 1.79 -14.68
N ASP A 29 12.63 2.51 -14.66
CA ASP A 29 12.60 3.97 -14.55
C ASP A 29 11.43 4.45 -13.68
N GLU A 30 11.52 5.68 -13.19
CA GLU A 30 10.51 6.29 -12.31
C GLU A 30 9.16 6.43 -13.02
N GLN A 31 9.14 6.66 -14.33
CA GLN A 31 7.90 6.78 -15.09
C GLN A 31 7.11 5.45 -15.06
N ALA A 32 7.81 4.30 -15.12
CA ALA A 32 7.16 3.00 -14.96
C ALA A 32 6.52 2.82 -13.59
N PHE A 33 7.21 3.26 -12.51
CA PHE A 33 6.66 3.22 -11.16
C PHE A 33 5.45 4.13 -10.98
N THR A 34 5.47 5.32 -11.57
CA THR A 34 4.39 6.30 -11.39
C THR A 34 3.11 5.94 -12.14
N ARG A 35 3.15 5.00 -13.09
CA ARG A 35 1.95 4.58 -13.82
C ARG A 35 1.10 3.61 -13.01
N ASN A 36 -0.20 3.88 -12.98
CA ASN A 36 -1.18 2.97 -12.41
C ASN A 36 -1.43 1.78 -13.37
N LEU A 37 -1.18 0.55 -12.90
CA LEU A 37 -1.39 -0.67 -13.69
C LEU A 37 -2.87 -1.00 -13.94
N VAL A 38 -3.78 -0.39 -13.20
CA VAL A 38 -5.24 -0.63 -13.33
C VAL A 38 -5.83 0.16 -14.49
N GLY A 39 -5.31 1.38 -14.72
CA GLY A 39 -5.80 2.26 -15.78
C GLY A 39 -4.99 3.56 -15.81
N ASP A 40 -5.25 4.41 -16.80
CA ASP A 40 -4.52 5.67 -17.00
C ASP A 40 -5.10 6.84 -16.17
N ILE A 41 -5.51 6.53 -14.93
CA ILE A 41 -5.98 7.49 -13.92
C ILE A 41 -5.25 7.21 -12.60
N TYR A 42 -5.17 8.20 -11.74
CA TYR A 42 -4.49 8.09 -10.43
C TYR A 42 -3.00 7.72 -10.58
N ASN A 43 -2.35 8.19 -11.63
CA ASN A 43 -0.90 8.07 -11.76
C ASN A 43 -0.20 8.83 -10.65
N LEU A 44 0.89 8.28 -10.12
CA LEU A 44 1.64 8.91 -9.03
C LEU A 44 2.29 10.22 -9.45
N THR A 45 2.23 11.21 -8.59
CA THR A 45 2.99 12.45 -8.69
C THR A 45 4.06 12.47 -7.60
N ALA A 46 5.32 12.62 -7.99
CA ALA A 46 6.42 12.81 -7.05
C ALA A 46 6.37 14.23 -6.46
N VAL A 47 6.42 14.33 -5.12
CA VAL A 47 6.41 15.60 -4.40
C VAL A 47 7.72 15.74 -3.62
N ASN A 48 8.40 16.88 -3.79
CA ASN A 48 9.68 17.19 -3.16
C ASN A 48 10.77 16.12 -3.38
N ALA A 49 10.83 15.58 -4.59
CA ALA A 49 11.86 14.68 -5.07
C ALA A 49 12.14 13.48 -4.14
N PRO A 50 11.19 12.54 -3.98
CA PRO A 50 11.47 11.28 -3.31
C PRO A 50 12.56 10.50 -4.04
N THR A 51 13.27 9.66 -3.33
CA THR A 51 14.31 8.81 -3.92
C THR A 51 13.66 7.74 -4.79
N TYR A 52 14.15 7.60 -6.02
CA TYR A 52 13.86 6.47 -6.89
C TYR A 52 15.15 5.67 -7.15
N ALA A 53 15.17 4.40 -6.82
CA ALA A 53 16.22 3.45 -7.15
C ALA A 53 15.69 2.44 -8.16
N ALA A 54 16.16 2.52 -9.40
CA ALA A 54 15.69 1.68 -10.51
C ALA A 54 15.71 0.20 -10.14
N ASP A 55 14.63 -0.51 -10.50
CA ASP A 55 14.42 -1.94 -10.24
C ASP A 55 14.56 -2.35 -8.76
N ASN A 56 14.57 -1.41 -7.82
CA ASN A 56 14.81 -1.70 -6.42
C ASN A 56 13.72 -1.12 -5.49
N TYR A 57 13.67 0.21 -5.30
CA TYR A 57 12.71 0.83 -4.36
C TYR A 57 12.47 2.31 -4.65
N VAL A 58 11.43 2.83 -4.01
CA VAL A 58 11.24 4.27 -3.76
C VAL A 58 11.27 4.54 -2.27
N ALA A 59 11.68 5.76 -1.87
CA ALA A 59 11.69 6.17 -0.48
C ALA A 59 11.45 7.68 -0.34
N GLY A 60 10.74 8.09 0.72
CA GLY A 60 10.70 9.48 1.15
C GLY A 60 12.01 9.89 1.85
N ASN A 61 12.16 11.19 2.10
CA ASN A 61 13.33 11.76 2.80
C ASN A 61 13.11 11.91 4.33
N GLY A 62 11.96 11.46 4.84
CA GLY A 62 11.61 11.57 6.25
C GLY A 62 11.13 12.95 6.71
N THR A 63 11.01 13.93 5.80
CA THR A 63 10.62 15.31 6.15
C THR A 63 9.55 15.92 5.26
N THR A 64 9.64 15.74 3.94
CA THR A 64 8.77 16.46 2.99
C THR A 64 8.42 15.67 1.74
N SER A 65 9.19 14.63 1.37
CA SER A 65 9.03 13.97 0.08
C SER A 65 8.14 12.72 0.15
N TYR A 66 7.29 12.57 -0.85
CA TYR A 66 6.34 11.45 -0.98
C TYR A 66 5.85 11.30 -2.43
N TYR A 67 5.11 10.23 -2.70
CA TYR A 67 4.32 10.11 -3.92
C TYR A 67 2.83 10.25 -3.60
N ASP A 68 2.13 11.11 -4.36
CA ASP A 68 0.68 11.32 -4.27
C ASP A 68 -0.02 10.56 -5.40
N THR A 69 -1.02 9.75 -5.06
CA THR A 69 -1.81 9.00 -6.03
C THR A 69 -2.83 9.87 -6.78
N GLY A 70 -3.16 11.05 -6.24
CA GLY A 70 -4.31 11.85 -6.68
C GLY A 70 -5.67 11.19 -6.38
N ALA A 71 -5.68 9.97 -5.84
CA ALA A 71 -6.89 9.23 -5.52
C ALA A 71 -7.43 9.63 -4.13
N ASN A 72 -8.50 10.42 -4.11
CA ASN A 72 -9.25 10.74 -2.91
C ASN A 72 -10.54 9.90 -2.89
N PRO A 73 -10.70 8.96 -1.94
CA PRO A 73 -11.84 8.05 -1.92
C PRO A 73 -13.23 8.70 -1.93
N THR A 74 -13.35 9.94 -1.44
CA THR A 74 -14.63 10.66 -1.45
C THR A 74 -14.95 11.37 -2.76
N THR A 75 -13.95 11.58 -3.63
CA THR A 75 -14.13 12.32 -4.90
C THR A 75 -13.78 11.49 -6.14
N MET A 76 -13.29 10.27 -5.97
CA MET A 76 -13.06 9.34 -7.06
C MET A 76 -14.34 9.02 -7.83
N VAL A 77 -14.24 8.87 -9.13
CA VAL A 77 -15.36 8.43 -9.96
C VAL A 77 -15.49 6.90 -9.87
N SER A 78 -16.63 6.43 -9.37
CA SER A 78 -16.93 5.00 -9.21
C SER A 78 -15.84 4.21 -8.49
N PRO A 79 -15.42 4.62 -7.28
CA PRO A 79 -14.35 3.97 -6.56
C PRO A 79 -14.75 2.53 -6.18
N LYS A 80 -13.81 1.62 -6.26
CA LYS A 80 -13.92 0.29 -5.65
C LYS A 80 -13.61 0.38 -4.15
N PHE A 81 -12.72 1.29 -3.76
CA PHE A 81 -12.41 1.60 -2.37
C PHE A 81 -13.58 2.35 -1.73
N VAL A 82 -14.39 1.62 -0.95
CA VAL A 82 -15.57 2.16 -0.25
C VAL A 82 -15.52 1.81 1.23
N GLN A 83 -16.38 2.44 2.06
CA GLN A 83 -16.31 2.38 3.52
C GLN A 83 -16.21 0.94 4.07
N ASP A 84 -17.05 0.03 3.62
CA ASP A 84 -17.14 -1.33 4.18
C ASP A 84 -16.49 -2.39 3.29
N SER A 85 -15.89 -1.95 2.18
CA SER A 85 -15.13 -2.80 1.27
C SER A 85 -13.90 -2.04 0.77
N ALA A 86 -12.76 -2.27 1.41
CA ALA A 86 -11.53 -1.55 1.10
C ALA A 86 -10.29 -2.37 1.42
N HIS A 87 -9.22 -2.19 0.66
CA HIS A 87 -7.90 -2.67 1.05
C HIS A 87 -6.83 -1.61 0.77
N LEU A 88 -5.75 -1.72 1.53
CA LEU A 88 -4.49 -1.04 1.29
C LEU A 88 -3.37 -2.06 1.41
N GLY A 89 -2.53 -2.18 0.39
CA GLY A 89 -1.40 -3.08 0.36
C GLY A 89 -0.11 -2.34 0.07
N ILE A 90 0.98 -2.77 0.69
CA ILE A 90 2.31 -2.21 0.47
C ILE A 90 3.39 -3.29 0.59
N TRP A 91 4.41 -3.21 -0.25
CA TRP A 91 5.62 -4.01 -0.11
C TRP A 91 6.79 -3.13 0.33
N SER A 92 7.21 -3.29 1.58
CA SER A 92 8.35 -2.59 2.16
C SER A 92 9.55 -3.52 2.30
N LEU A 93 10.76 -3.03 1.94
CA LEU A 93 12.02 -3.76 2.09
C LEU A 93 12.65 -3.55 3.46
N THR A 94 12.42 -2.39 4.06
CA THR A 94 13.08 -1.99 5.29
C THR A 94 12.14 -2.07 6.48
N ASN A 95 12.74 -2.42 7.61
CA ASN A 95 12.11 -2.41 8.92
C ASN A 95 12.74 -1.32 9.79
N ASN A 96 12.67 -0.08 9.33
CA ASN A 96 13.20 1.03 10.10
C ASN A 96 12.29 1.32 11.30
N ASN A 97 12.88 1.36 12.51
CA ASN A 97 12.19 1.69 13.75
C ASN A 97 11.78 3.18 13.84
N ASN A 98 12.00 3.95 12.80
CA ASN A 98 11.57 5.35 12.78
C ASN A 98 10.06 5.41 12.51
N ALA A 99 9.36 6.16 13.33
CA ALA A 99 7.97 6.52 13.06
C ALA A 99 7.90 7.11 11.64
N GLY A 100 7.19 6.41 10.76
CA GLY A 100 7.06 6.85 9.37
C GLY A 100 5.97 6.08 8.66
N ALA A 101 5.22 6.78 7.83
CA ALA A 101 4.18 6.18 7.04
C ALA A 101 4.79 5.32 5.94
N LEU A 102 4.27 4.13 5.77
CA LEU A 102 4.50 3.32 4.59
C LEU A 102 3.53 3.75 3.49
N SER A 103 2.27 3.89 3.85
CA SER A 103 1.21 4.39 3.00
C SER A 103 0.10 4.96 3.86
N TYR A 104 -0.58 6.03 3.40
CA TYR A 104 -1.48 6.78 4.24
C TYR A 104 -2.50 7.64 3.51
N ASP A 105 -3.63 7.94 4.18
CA ASP A 105 -4.46 9.08 3.83
C ASP A 105 -3.98 10.34 4.56
N ALA A 106 -3.82 11.43 3.84
CA ALA A 106 -3.37 12.70 4.40
C ALA A 106 -4.53 13.43 5.09
N GLY A 107 -4.69 13.31 6.39
CA GLY A 107 -5.55 14.23 7.11
C GLY A 107 -6.37 13.66 8.27
N ASN A 108 -7.08 12.56 8.12
CA ASN A 108 -7.94 12.03 9.18
C ASN A 108 -7.51 10.69 9.76
N ALA A 109 -6.37 10.16 9.31
CA ALA A 109 -5.84 8.88 9.80
C ALA A 109 -6.86 7.72 9.71
N ASN A 110 -7.78 7.76 8.72
CA ASN A 110 -8.81 6.74 8.57
C ASN A 110 -8.30 5.46 7.92
N THR A 111 -7.26 5.59 7.09
CA THR A 111 -6.65 4.45 6.39
C THR A 111 -5.14 4.64 6.35
N PHE A 112 -4.39 3.73 6.96
CA PHE A 112 -2.94 3.76 6.89
C PHE A 112 -2.28 2.42 7.22
N ILE A 113 -1.03 2.28 6.75
CA ILE A 113 -0.03 1.34 7.22
C ILE A 113 1.16 2.18 7.66
N ALA A 114 1.48 2.19 8.93
CA ALA A 114 2.59 2.97 9.48
C ALA A 114 3.43 2.12 10.43
N ARG A 115 4.72 2.42 10.51
CA ARG A 115 5.61 1.84 11.53
C ARG A 115 5.66 2.75 12.74
N THR A 116 5.66 2.16 13.92
CA THR A 116 5.77 2.89 15.19
C THR A 116 7.12 2.63 15.82
N ALA A 117 7.78 3.71 16.28
CA ALA A 117 9.04 3.62 17.01
C ALA A 117 8.90 2.93 18.39
N ALA A 118 7.68 2.84 18.92
CA ALA A 118 7.42 2.35 20.28
C ALA A 118 7.50 0.82 20.43
N THR A 119 7.52 0.08 19.33
CA THR A 119 7.59 -1.39 19.36
C THR A 119 8.51 -1.83 18.23
N SER A 120 9.74 -2.20 18.54
CA SER A 120 10.81 -2.62 17.61
C SER A 120 10.27 -3.27 16.32
N GLY A 121 9.95 -2.43 15.32
CA GLY A 121 9.40 -2.86 14.05
C GLY A 121 7.88 -3.11 14.01
N GLY A 122 7.12 -2.70 15.00
CA GLY A 122 5.66 -2.82 14.99
C GLY A 122 5.02 -2.05 13.85
N VAL A 123 4.04 -2.65 13.19
CA VAL A 123 3.27 -2.01 12.12
C VAL A 123 1.86 -1.75 12.64
N THR A 124 1.42 -0.52 12.51
CA THR A 124 0.08 -0.07 12.89
C THR A 124 -0.79 0.03 11.64
N PHE A 125 -2.01 -0.43 11.74
CA PHE A 125 -2.95 -0.50 10.62
C PHE A 125 -4.25 0.20 10.94
N ARG A 126 -4.80 0.87 9.92
CA ARG A 126 -6.19 1.30 9.84
C ARG A 126 -6.72 1.13 8.43
N VAL A 127 -8.00 0.85 8.31
CA VAL A 127 -8.75 0.94 7.06
C VAL A 127 -10.16 1.42 7.38
N ASN A 128 -10.49 2.60 6.89
CA ASN A 128 -11.80 3.26 7.01
C ASN A 128 -12.33 3.38 8.44
N ARG A 129 -11.45 3.77 9.40
CA ARG A 129 -11.86 4.03 10.78
C ARG A 129 -11.02 5.11 11.46
N THR A 130 -11.64 5.88 12.35
CA THR A 130 -10.96 6.77 13.31
C THR A 130 -10.56 5.98 14.57
N GLY A 131 -9.50 6.42 15.26
CA GLY A 131 -9.00 5.77 16.47
C GLY A 131 -8.01 4.63 16.20
N SER A 132 -7.25 4.22 17.22
CA SER A 132 -6.19 3.22 17.09
C SER A 132 -6.75 1.83 16.90
N ALA A 133 -6.46 1.19 15.78
CA ALA A 133 -6.51 -0.27 15.68
C ALA A 133 -5.07 -0.74 15.57
N LEU A 134 -4.62 -1.47 16.54
CA LEU A 134 -3.27 -1.99 16.61
C LEU A 134 -3.31 -3.49 16.40
N ALA A 135 -2.78 -3.96 15.28
CA ALA A 135 -2.07 -5.22 15.31
C ALA A 135 -0.59 -4.85 15.32
N THR A 136 0.09 -5.11 16.41
CA THR A 136 1.54 -5.00 16.45
C THR A 136 2.09 -6.29 15.86
N LEU A 137 2.57 -6.20 14.63
CA LEU A 137 3.27 -7.32 14.01
C LEU A 137 4.77 -7.15 14.24
N PRO A 138 5.51 -8.23 14.52
CA PRO A 138 6.97 -8.20 14.50
C PRO A 138 7.43 -7.68 13.15
N GLY A 139 8.52 -6.94 13.15
CA GLY A 139 9.03 -6.23 11.98
C GLY A 139 9.07 -7.03 10.69
N TYR A 140 8.29 -6.58 9.74
CA TYR A 140 8.15 -7.21 8.44
C TYR A 140 8.79 -6.37 7.35
N PRO A 141 9.93 -6.77 6.79
CA PRO A 141 10.16 -6.55 5.38
C PRO A 141 9.23 -7.49 4.60
N GLY A 142 8.49 -6.97 3.62
CA GLY A 142 7.62 -7.79 2.80
C GLY A 142 6.31 -7.13 2.42
N HIS A 143 5.44 -7.92 1.83
CA HIS A 143 4.14 -7.49 1.36
C HIS A 143 3.12 -7.59 2.49
N ILE A 144 2.50 -6.48 2.83
CA ILE A 144 1.48 -6.34 3.88
C ILE A 144 0.20 -5.82 3.23
N VAL A 145 -0.93 -6.41 3.57
CA VAL A 145 -2.26 -5.96 3.15
C VAL A 145 -3.16 -5.85 4.37
N VAL A 146 -3.83 -4.70 4.52
CA VAL A 146 -4.98 -4.55 5.40
C VAL A 146 -6.24 -4.50 4.54
N SER A 147 -7.23 -5.31 4.86
CA SER A 147 -8.44 -5.46 4.03
C SER A 147 -9.69 -5.53 4.89
N ARG A 148 -10.64 -4.63 4.60
CA ARG A 148 -11.96 -4.57 5.22
C ARG A 148 -12.97 -5.25 4.31
N SER A 149 -13.74 -6.19 4.85
CA SER A 149 -14.76 -6.95 4.12
C SER A 149 -16.19 -6.69 4.58
N ALA A 150 -16.38 -5.94 5.67
CA ALA A 150 -17.68 -5.57 6.23
C ALA A 150 -17.56 -4.33 7.10
N SER A 151 -18.71 -3.80 7.55
CA SER A 151 -18.77 -2.60 8.41
C SER A 151 -17.99 -2.74 9.73
N ASP A 152 -17.81 -3.95 10.21
CA ASP A 152 -17.19 -4.25 11.50
C ASP A 152 -15.95 -5.15 11.42
N LEU A 153 -15.58 -5.66 10.25
CA LEU A 153 -14.52 -6.65 10.10
C LEU A 153 -13.42 -6.18 9.16
N PHE A 154 -12.17 -6.22 9.65
CA PHE A 154 -11.00 -6.19 8.78
C PHE A 154 -9.98 -7.27 9.15
N LYS A 155 -9.18 -7.65 8.17
CA LYS A 155 -8.10 -8.62 8.26
C LYS A 155 -6.78 -8.00 7.84
N ILE A 156 -5.68 -8.60 8.33
CA ILE A 156 -4.32 -8.21 7.99
C ILE A 156 -3.59 -9.43 7.50
N TRP A 157 -2.94 -9.31 6.36
CA TRP A 157 -2.15 -10.37 5.76
C TRP A 157 -0.72 -9.91 5.54
N GLY A 158 0.23 -10.75 5.94
CA GLY A 158 1.67 -10.52 5.76
C GLY A 158 2.27 -11.62 4.91
N ASN A 159 2.94 -11.26 3.83
CA ASN A 159 3.59 -12.20 2.91
C ASN A 159 2.65 -13.33 2.43
N GLY A 160 1.37 -13.01 2.24
CA GLY A 160 0.37 -13.95 1.76
C GLY A 160 -0.23 -14.87 2.83
N THR A 161 -0.02 -14.60 4.11
CA THR A 161 -0.59 -15.36 5.24
C THR A 161 -1.48 -14.48 6.12
N ASP A 162 -2.49 -15.05 6.76
CA ASP A 162 -3.30 -14.34 7.78
C ASP A 162 -2.42 -14.12 9.02
N ILE A 163 -2.25 -12.87 9.41
CA ILE A 163 -1.44 -12.47 10.57
C ILE A 163 -2.28 -11.73 11.61
N GLY A 164 -3.59 -11.58 11.35
CA GLY A 164 -4.50 -10.99 12.31
C GLY A 164 -5.65 -10.22 11.69
N GLY A 165 -6.32 -9.48 12.55
CA GLY A 165 -7.46 -8.65 12.19
C GLY A 165 -8.20 -8.23 13.45
N ALA A 166 -9.27 -7.47 13.28
CA ALA A 166 -10.14 -7.09 14.39
C ALA A 166 -11.58 -6.90 13.93
N THR A 167 -12.49 -7.08 14.87
CA THR A 167 -13.89 -6.67 14.73
C THR A 167 -13.99 -5.23 15.23
N THR A 168 -14.14 -4.29 14.29
CA THR A 168 -14.12 -2.87 14.59
C THR A 168 -14.91 -2.09 13.54
N ALA A 169 -15.87 -1.30 14.00
CA ALA A 169 -16.74 -0.52 13.13
C ALA A 169 -15.94 0.44 12.21
N SER A 170 -16.34 0.49 10.93
CA SER A 170 -15.92 1.53 10.02
C SER A 170 -16.57 2.86 10.42
N THR A 171 -15.90 3.96 10.15
CA THR A 171 -16.40 5.31 10.48
C THR A 171 -16.50 6.25 9.26
N GLY A 172 -15.99 5.82 8.13
CA GLY A 172 -16.01 6.57 6.88
C GLY A 172 -14.74 6.39 6.06
N VAL A 173 -14.77 6.78 4.81
CA VAL A 173 -13.58 6.86 3.95
C VAL A 173 -12.83 8.17 4.20
N SER A 174 -11.56 8.20 3.84
CA SER A 174 -10.76 9.42 3.87
C SER A 174 -11.25 10.46 2.86
N ASN A 175 -11.21 11.73 3.25
CA ASN A 175 -11.39 12.86 2.35
C ASN A 175 -10.04 13.47 1.91
N GLN A 176 -9.02 12.68 1.83
CA GLN A 176 -7.68 13.07 1.40
C GLN A 176 -7.14 12.07 0.39
N THR A 177 -6.13 12.45 -0.39
CA THR A 177 -5.47 11.54 -1.31
C THR A 177 -4.67 10.49 -0.57
N LEU A 178 -4.65 9.27 -1.12
CA LEU A 178 -3.74 8.23 -0.66
C LEU A 178 -2.31 8.55 -1.11
N ARG A 179 -1.32 8.29 -0.25
CA ARG A 179 0.09 8.63 -0.50
C ARG A 179 1.03 7.51 -0.11
N ILE A 180 2.22 7.50 -0.69
CA ILE A 180 3.33 6.62 -0.33
C ILE A 180 4.37 7.46 0.41
N SER A 181 4.84 7.00 1.55
CA SER A 181 5.84 7.65 2.40
C SER A 181 5.39 8.96 3.05
N ASP A 182 4.09 9.23 3.14
CA ASP A 182 3.56 10.38 3.89
C ASP A 182 2.33 10.00 4.70
N ALA A 183 2.22 10.58 5.88
CA ALA A 183 1.05 10.52 6.75
C ALA A 183 0.69 11.91 7.26
N SER A 184 -0.42 12.44 6.80
CA SER A 184 -1.00 13.72 7.27
C SER A 184 -0.08 14.96 7.18
N GLY A 185 0.88 14.97 6.26
CA GLY A 185 1.82 16.10 6.11
C GLY A 185 2.79 16.29 7.28
N SER A 186 2.88 15.34 8.21
CA SER A 186 3.75 15.42 9.39
C SER A 186 4.51 14.13 9.73
N LEU A 187 4.12 13.00 9.14
CA LEU A 187 4.79 11.71 9.35
C LEU A 187 5.32 11.20 8.01
N HIS A 188 6.48 11.69 7.61
CA HIS A 188 7.14 11.28 6.38
C HIS A 188 8.00 10.03 6.61
N GLY A 189 7.81 9.02 5.75
CA GLY A 189 8.55 7.76 5.83
C GLY A 189 9.89 7.82 5.11
N VAL A 190 10.84 7.00 5.59
CA VAL A 190 12.12 6.72 4.92
C VAL A 190 12.21 5.26 4.47
N ASN A 191 11.10 4.54 4.57
CA ASN A 191 11.08 3.12 4.23
C ASN A 191 11.21 2.93 2.71
N GLN A 192 11.93 1.89 2.34
CA GLN A 192 12.11 1.48 0.95
C GLN A 192 10.89 0.68 0.50
N ILE A 193 10.15 1.17 -0.46
CA ILE A 193 8.87 0.62 -0.94
C ILE A 193 9.05 0.10 -2.37
N ARG A 194 8.58 -1.11 -2.65
CA ARG A 194 8.57 -1.75 -3.98
C ARG A 194 7.24 -1.70 -4.69
N ALA A 195 6.17 -1.79 -3.95
CA ALA A 195 4.83 -1.78 -4.51
C ALA A 195 3.83 -1.16 -3.54
N MET A 196 2.76 -0.58 -4.09
CA MET A 196 1.56 -0.16 -3.38
C MET A 196 0.33 -0.51 -4.21
N HIS A 197 -0.75 -0.90 -3.54
CA HIS A 197 -2.05 -1.05 -4.18
C HIS A 197 -3.19 -0.75 -3.21
N PHE A 198 -4.33 -0.34 -3.74
CA PHE A 198 -5.55 -0.06 -2.98
C PHE A 198 -6.79 -0.29 -3.85
N GLY A 199 -7.92 -0.53 -3.23
CA GLY A 199 -9.21 -0.76 -3.90
C GLY A 199 -10.25 -1.36 -2.95
N SER A 200 -11.22 -2.12 -3.48
CA SER A 200 -12.21 -2.85 -2.66
C SER A 200 -11.56 -3.98 -1.87
N HIS A 201 -12.34 -4.63 -1.01
CA HIS A 201 -11.90 -5.82 -0.28
C HIS A 201 -11.09 -6.78 -1.15
N MET A 202 -9.91 -7.16 -0.67
CA MET A 202 -9.06 -8.20 -1.26
C MET A 202 -9.12 -9.44 -0.36
N THR A 203 -9.28 -10.62 -0.92
CA THR A 203 -9.29 -11.89 -0.18
C THR A 203 -7.87 -12.35 0.16
N LEU A 204 -7.73 -13.25 1.15
CA LEU A 204 -6.44 -13.86 1.48
C LEU A 204 -5.81 -14.56 0.26
N ALA A 205 -6.62 -15.28 -0.53
CA ALA A 205 -6.14 -15.96 -1.73
C ALA A 205 -5.56 -14.98 -2.76
N GLN A 206 -6.25 -13.84 -2.99
CA GLN A 206 -5.75 -12.78 -3.85
C GLN A 206 -4.47 -12.15 -3.29
N ALA A 207 -4.42 -11.84 -2.00
CA ALA A 207 -3.22 -11.27 -1.37
C ALA A 207 -2.02 -12.21 -1.44
N ALA A 208 -2.22 -13.52 -1.26
CA ALA A 208 -1.18 -14.54 -1.42
C ALA A 208 -0.67 -14.60 -2.87
N ALA A 209 -1.58 -14.58 -3.85
CA ALA A 209 -1.23 -14.58 -5.26
C ALA A 209 -0.49 -13.29 -5.67
N VAL A 210 -0.93 -12.11 -5.18
CA VAL A 210 -0.22 -10.83 -5.37
C VAL A 210 1.19 -10.91 -4.80
N ASN A 211 1.35 -11.41 -3.58
CA ASN A 211 2.68 -11.58 -2.97
C ASN A 211 3.58 -12.48 -3.81
N ALA A 212 3.07 -13.61 -4.29
CA ALA A 212 3.83 -14.52 -5.15
C ALA A 212 4.22 -13.87 -6.49
N ALA A 213 3.30 -13.15 -7.13
CA ALA A 213 3.55 -12.43 -8.38
C ALA A 213 4.59 -11.32 -8.23
N LEU A 214 4.51 -10.53 -7.16
CA LEU A 214 5.48 -9.48 -6.84
C LEU A 214 6.88 -10.04 -6.59
N ARG A 215 6.99 -11.16 -5.85
CA ARG A 215 8.28 -11.84 -5.62
C ARG A 215 8.88 -12.40 -6.91
N ALA A 216 8.07 -13.04 -7.75
CA ALA A 216 8.52 -13.55 -9.04
C ALA A 216 9.00 -12.42 -9.95
N TYR A 217 8.28 -11.29 -9.97
CA TYR A 217 8.66 -10.10 -10.70
C TYR A 217 9.99 -9.52 -10.20
N ALA A 218 10.14 -9.31 -8.89
CA ALA A 218 11.38 -8.79 -8.32
C ALA A 218 12.59 -9.68 -8.64
N SER A 219 12.43 -11.00 -8.52
CA SER A 219 13.48 -11.95 -8.92
C SER A 219 13.82 -11.85 -10.41
N ALA A 220 12.82 -11.71 -11.27
CA ALA A 220 13.01 -11.65 -12.72
C ALA A 220 13.70 -10.35 -13.21
N ILE A 221 13.57 -9.23 -12.48
CA ILE A 221 14.27 -7.97 -12.76
C ILE A 221 15.63 -7.87 -12.03
N GLY A 222 16.03 -8.90 -11.27
CA GLY A 222 17.27 -8.89 -10.48
C GLY A 222 17.25 -7.98 -9.27
N ALA A 223 16.07 -7.63 -8.78
CA ALA A 223 15.94 -6.81 -7.57
C ALA A 223 16.49 -7.58 -6.34
N PRO A 224 17.36 -6.97 -5.51
CA PRO A 224 18.01 -7.61 -4.37
C PRO A 224 17.03 -8.01 -3.25
#